data_4785d9aa5eac9b52c2f8947874365792
#
_entry.id   4785d9aa5eac9b52c2f8947874365792
#
_cell.length_a   1.000
_cell.length_b   1.000
_cell.length_c   1.000
_cell.angle_alpha   90.00
_cell.angle_beta   90.00
_cell.angle_gamma   90.00
#
_symmetry.space_group_name_H-M   'P 1'
#
loop_
_entity.id
_entity.type
_entity.pdbx_description
1 polymer ?
#
loop_
_entity_poly.entity_id
_entity_poly.type
_entity_poly.pdbx_seq_one_letter_code
_entity_poly.pdbx_strand_id
1 'polypeptide(L)'
;MKEKVVLAYSGGLDTTALIPWLKETFDYEVICCCVNCGQGNELDGLDERAKLSGASKLYIEDIVDDFCDNYIMPCVQAGAVYEHQYLLGTSMARPAIAKKLVEIARKENAVAICHGATGKGNDQIRFELGIKALAPDIKIIAPWRMTDVWTMQSREDEIEFCEAHATFHLTQATATAVTVTYGISVMKVLN
;
A
#
# COMPACT_ATOMS: atom_id res chain seq x y z
N MET A 1 6.46 -17.09 18.89
CA MET A 1 6.15 -15.73 18.39
C MET A 1 5.42 -15.92 17.08
N LYS A 2 4.39 -15.13 16.81
CA LYS A 2 3.73 -15.15 15.50
C LYS A 2 4.69 -14.65 14.43
N GLU A 3 4.57 -15.18 13.22
CA GLU A 3 5.26 -14.63 12.06
C GLU A 3 4.71 -13.24 11.73
N LYS A 4 5.56 -12.36 11.19
CA LYS A 4 5.20 -10.99 10.88
C LYS A 4 4.99 -10.79 9.39
N VAL A 5 4.01 -9.96 9.04
CA VAL A 5 3.80 -9.47 7.67
C VAL A 5 3.83 -7.95 7.66
N VAL A 6 4.48 -7.36 6.66
CA VAL A 6 4.39 -5.92 6.40
C VAL A 6 3.34 -5.67 5.34
N LEU A 7 2.34 -4.86 5.69
CA LEU A 7 1.26 -4.45 4.80
C LEU A 7 1.54 -3.07 4.23
N ALA A 8 1.55 -2.95 2.90
CA ALA A 8 1.51 -1.66 2.21
C ALA A 8 0.17 -0.99 2.50
N TYR A 9 0.17 -0.05 3.44
CA TYR A 9 -1.03 0.51 4.03
C TYR A 9 -1.27 1.94 3.55
N SER A 10 -2.41 2.16 2.91
CA SER A 10 -2.84 3.50 2.47
C SER A 10 -3.88 4.14 3.41
N GLY A 11 -4.45 3.37 4.33
CA GLY A 11 -5.57 3.79 5.16
C GLY A 11 -6.92 3.77 4.46
N GLY A 12 -6.98 3.31 3.21
CA GLY A 12 -8.23 3.06 2.48
C GLY A 12 -8.94 1.78 2.91
N LEU A 13 -10.16 1.59 2.41
CA LEU A 13 -10.99 0.43 2.73
C LEU A 13 -10.26 -0.88 2.45
N ASP A 14 -9.78 -1.07 1.22
CA ASP A 14 -9.13 -2.29 0.76
C ASP A 14 -7.96 -2.69 1.67
N THR A 15 -7.07 -1.72 1.99
CA THR A 15 -5.92 -2.01 2.86
C THR A 15 -6.29 -2.16 4.33
N THR A 16 -7.40 -1.56 4.77
CA THR A 16 -7.92 -1.70 6.13
C THR A 16 -8.54 -3.09 6.34
N ALA A 17 -9.30 -3.59 5.38
CA ALA A 17 -9.86 -4.94 5.38
C ALA A 17 -8.77 -6.03 5.41
N LEU A 18 -7.61 -5.76 4.81
CA LEU A 18 -6.49 -6.69 4.81
C LEU A 18 -5.90 -6.95 6.21
N ILE A 19 -6.05 -6.03 7.17
CA ILE A 19 -5.47 -6.22 8.51
C ILE A 19 -6.12 -7.43 9.22
N PRO A 20 -7.45 -7.46 9.46
CA PRO A 20 -8.09 -8.63 10.07
C PRO A 20 -7.97 -9.88 9.17
N TRP A 21 -8.08 -9.74 7.85
CA TRP A 21 -7.96 -10.87 6.94
C TRP A 21 -6.61 -11.59 7.03
N LEU A 22 -5.49 -10.86 7.09
CA LEU A 22 -4.16 -11.44 7.26
C LEU A 22 -3.99 -12.18 8.58
N LYS A 23 -4.62 -11.67 9.64
CA LYS A 23 -4.60 -12.29 10.97
C LYS A 23 -5.39 -13.60 11.00
N GLU A 24 -6.54 -13.64 10.35
CA GLU A 24 -7.42 -14.82 10.32
C GLU A 24 -6.92 -15.90 9.38
N THR A 25 -6.50 -15.50 8.18
CA THR A 25 -6.10 -16.45 7.13
C THR A 25 -4.73 -17.08 7.39
N PHE A 26 -3.78 -16.31 7.94
CA PHE A 26 -2.38 -16.74 8.08
C PHE A 26 -1.85 -16.71 9.51
N ASP A 27 -2.62 -16.27 10.48
CA ASP A 27 -2.19 -16.06 11.88
C ASP A 27 -0.99 -15.11 12.02
N TYR A 28 -0.86 -14.12 11.11
CA TYR A 28 0.24 -13.17 11.13
C TYR A 28 0.04 -12.04 12.16
N GLU A 29 1.16 -11.54 12.67
CA GLU A 29 1.25 -10.23 13.29
C GLU A 29 1.40 -9.19 12.17
N VAL A 30 0.42 -8.27 12.06
CA VAL A 30 0.35 -7.31 10.95
C VAL A 30 1.02 -6.00 11.33
N ILE A 31 2.04 -5.61 10.56
CA ILE A 31 2.74 -4.35 10.65
C ILE A 31 2.34 -3.51 9.44
N CYS A 32 1.67 -2.39 9.66
CA CYS A 32 1.32 -1.46 8.60
C CYS A 32 2.50 -0.55 8.25
N CYS A 33 2.71 -0.29 6.97
CA CYS A 33 3.69 0.66 6.49
C CYS A 33 3.04 1.57 5.44
N CYS A 34 2.90 2.85 5.78
CA CYS A 34 2.52 3.91 4.87
C CYS A 34 3.76 4.70 4.45
N VAL A 35 3.91 4.94 3.16
CA VAL A 35 5.05 5.68 2.62
C VAL A 35 4.57 7.01 2.08
N ASN A 36 5.08 8.10 2.66
CA ASN A 36 4.81 9.46 2.23
C ASN A 36 5.66 9.79 1.00
N CYS A 37 5.00 9.93 -0.16
CA CYS A 37 5.59 10.41 -1.42
C CYS A 37 5.10 11.82 -1.78
N GLY A 38 4.52 12.57 -0.82
CA GLY A 38 3.97 13.91 -1.04
C GLY A 38 2.43 13.96 -1.04
N GLN A 39 1.71 12.98 -0.47
CA GLN A 39 0.26 12.95 -0.43
C GLN A 39 -0.38 13.89 0.63
N GLY A 40 0.42 14.61 1.41
CA GLY A 40 -0.07 15.66 2.31
C GLY A 40 -1.02 15.15 3.40
N ASN A 41 -2.20 15.77 3.52
CA ASN A 41 -3.17 15.53 4.60
C ASN A 41 -3.80 14.12 4.62
N GLU A 42 -3.52 13.27 3.64
CA GLU A 42 -4.02 11.89 3.60
C GLU A 42 -3.41 11.00 4.70
N LEU A 43 -2.33 11.46 5.30
CA LEU A 43 -1.67 10.78 6.41
C LEU A 43 -2.36 11.02 7.76
N ASP A 44 -3.28 11.98 7.83
CA ASP A 44 -3.96 12.33 9.07
C ASP A 44 -4.86 11.18 9.57
N GLY A 45 -4.72 10.84 10.84
CA GLY A 45 -5.52 9.80 11.50
C GLY A 45 -5.19 8.35 11.09
N LEU A 46 -4.13 8.13 10.32
CA LEU A 46 -3.71 6.76 9.93
C LEU A 46 -3.35 5.89 11.14
N ASP A 47 -2.70 6.48 12.14
CA ASP A 47 -2.26 5.76 13.34
C ASP A 47 -3.45 5.18 14.12
N GLU A 48 -4.44 6.01 14.38
CA GLU A 48 -5.66 5.60 15.04
C GLU A 48 -6.42 4.53 14.23
N ARG A 49 -6.51 4.73 12.92
CA ARG A 49 -7.18 3.82 11.98
C ARG A 49 -6.51 2.45 11.93
N ALA A 50 -5.19 2.40 11.79
CA ALA A 50 -4.43 1.16 11.78
C ALA A 50 -4.59 0.40 13.11
N LYS A 51 -4.50 1.12 14.24
CA LYS A 51 -4.63 0.56 15.59
C LYS A 51 -6.02 -0.02 15.84
N LEU A 52 -7.08 0.72 15.51
CA LEU A 52 -8.47 0.27 15.66
C LEU A 52 -8.76 -0.96 14.79
N SER A 53 -8.11 -1.07 13.63
CA SER A 53 -8.24 -2.23 12.74
C SER A 53 -7.40 -3.43 13.19
N GLY A 54 -6.62 -3.29 14.26
CA GLY A 54 -5.89 -4.39 14.88
C GLY A 54 -4.45 -4.60 14.35
N ALA A 55 -3.86 -3.61 13.69
CA ALA A 55 -2.44 -3.61 13.39
C ALA A 55 -1.61 -3.57 14.69
N SER A 56 -0.52 -4.33 14.73
CA SER A 56 0.40 -4.32 15.89
C SER A 56 1.30 -3.09 15.89
N LYS A 57 1.58 -2.54 14.71
CA LYS A 57 2.46 -1.38 14.53
C LYS A 57 2.14 -0.66 13.23
N LEU A 58 2.36 0.66 13.21
CA LEU A 58 2.35 1.48 12.01
C LEU A 58 3.70 2.18 11.83
N TYR A 59 4.23 2.12 10.62
CA TYR A 59 5.30 2.98 10.14
C TYR A 59 4.73 4.00 9.16
N ILE A 60 5.08 5.26 9.34
CA ILE A 60 4.87 6.32 8.35
C ILE A 60 6.25 6.80 7.94
N GLU A 61 6.70 6.38 6.76
CA GLU A 61 8.03 6.65 6.24
C GLU A 61 7.98 7.80 5.24
N ASP A 62 8.66 8.90 5.54
CA ASP A 62 8.76 10.03 4.64
C ASP A 62 9.91 9.82 3.65
N ILE A 63 9.59 9.80 2.36
CA ILE A 63 10.57 9.67 1.27
C ILE A 63 10.45 10.79 0.24
N VAL A 64 9.80 11.91 0.58
CA VAL A 64 9.52 13.00 -0.38
C VAL A 64 10.78 13.46 -1.07
N ASP A 65 11.85 13.74 -0.33
CA ASP A 65 13.13 14.20 -0.90
C ASP A 65 13.79 13.11 -1.76
N ASP A 66 13.89 11.86 -1.25
CA ASP A 66 14.43 10.73 -2.03
C ASP A 66 13.62 10.47 -3.29
N PHE A 67 12.28 10.58 -3.20
CA PHE A 67 11.39 10.40 -4.34
C PHE A 67 11.56 11.49 -5.38
N CYS A 68 11.68 12.75 -4.96
CA CYS A 68 11.93 13.87 -5.86
C CYS A 68 13.29 13.73 -6.56
N ASP A 69 14.37 13.53 -5.80
CA ASP A 69 15.73 13.59 -6.32
C ASP A 69 16.11 12.37 -7.17
N ASN A 70 15.69 11.16 -6.73
CA ASN A 70 16.15 9.91 -7.33
C ASN A 70 15.14 9.25 -8.28
N TYR A 71 13.89 9.71 -8.32
CA TYR A 71 12.86 9.15 -9.20
C TYR A 71 12.25 10.21 -10.11
N ILE A 72 11.74 11.33 -9.58
CA ILE A 72 11.06 12.35 -10.38
C ILE A 72 12.07 13.10 -11.25
N MET A 73 13.11 13.68 -10.66
CA MET A 73 14.06 14.52 -11.39
C MET A 73 14.76 13.78 -12.53
N PRO A 74 15.23 12.53 -12.40
CA PRO A 74 15.78 11.79 -13.53
C PRO A 74 14.77 11.57 -14.67
N CYS A 75 13.50 11.32 -14.35
CA CYS A 75 12.46 11.18 -15.37
C CYS A 75 12.16 12.50 -16.09
N VAL A 76 12.14 13.61 -15.35
CA VAL A 76 11.98 14.95 -15.95
C VAL A 76 13.15 15.29 -16.87
N GLN A 77 14.39 15.05 -16.43
CA GLN A 77 15.60 15.27 -17.22
C GLN A 77 15.63 14.41 -18.48
N ALA A 78 15.12 13.19 -18.42
CA ALA A 78 15.00 12.30 -19.56
C ALA A 78 13.82 12.63 -20.49
N GLY A 79 12.94 13.58 -20.14
CA GLY A 79 11.70 13.85 -20.87
C GLY A 79 10.78 12.64 -20.91
N ALA A 80 10.80 11.82 -19.85
CA ALA A 80 10.09 10.55 -19.82
C ALA A 80 8.57 10.75 -19.69
N VAL A 81 7.87 10.61 -20.80
CA VAL A 81 6.41 10.69 -20.89
C VAL A 81 5.90 9.50 -21.70
N TYR A 82 4.94 8.76 -21.16
CA TYR A 82 4.34 7.65 -21.89
C TYR A 82 3.22 8.13 -22.81
N GLU A 83 3.30 7.77 -24.08
CA GLU A 83 2.35 8.15 -25.15
C GLU A 83 2.08 9.66 -25.22
N HIS A 84 3.09 10.50 -24.91
CA HIS A 84 3.00 11.98 -24.90
C HIS A 84 1.94 12.57 -23.94
N GLN A 85 1.42 11.78 -23.00
CA GLN A 85 0.34 12.21 -22.10
C GLN A 85 0.58 11.85 -20.64
N TYR A 86 1.07 10.64 -20.36
CA TYR A 86 1.19 10.13 -18.99
C TYR A 86 2.58 10.37 -18.40
N LEU A 87 2.65 11.16 -17.32
CA LEU A 87 3.87 11.61 -16.65
C LEU A 87 4.50 10.56 -15.71
N LEU A 88 4.07 9.31 -15.77
CA LEU A 88 4.64 8.17 -15.05
C LEU A 88 4.60 8.24 -13.52
N GLY A 89 3.81 9.10 -12.89
CA GLY A 89 3.79 9.32 -11.45
C GLY A 89 3.64 8.03 -10.64
N THR A 90 2.58 7.26 -10.88
CA THR A 90 2.38 5.97 -10.18
C THR A 90 3.44 4.93 -10.54
N SER A 91 3.98 4.99 -11.75
CA SER A 91 5.04 4.07 -12.19
C SER A 91 6.34 4.25 -11.40
N MET A 92 6.66 5.49 -11.05
CA MET A 92 7.84 5.85 -10.24
C MET A 92 7.60 5.60 -8.74
N ALA A 93 6.40 5.89 -8.25
CA ALA A 93 6.09 5.78 -6.82
C ALA A 93 6.11 4.31 -6.33
N ARG A 94 5.58 3.36 -7.11
CA ARG A 94 5.48 1.96 -6.66
C ARG A 94 6.84 1.30 -6.37
N PRO A 95 7.89 1.44 -7.20
CA PRO A 95 9.23 0.95 -6.86
C PRO A 95 9.84 1.62 -5.63
N ALA A 96 9.64 2.93 -5.45
CA ALA A 96 10.11 3.65 -4.27
C ALA A 96 9.44 3.15 -2.99
N ILE A 97 8.12 2.94 -3.02
CA ILE A 97 7.35 2.35 -1.92
C ILE A 97 7.82 0.91 -1.66
N ALA A 98 8.00 0.09 -2.70
CA ALA A 98 8.47 -1.29 -2.56
C ALA A 98 9.82 -1.38 -1.85
N LYS A 99 10.75 -0.46 -2.14
CA LYS A 99 12.04 -0.35 -1.44
C LYS A 99 11.83 -0.15 0.06
N LYS A 100 10.97 0.77 0.47
CA LYS A 100 10.67 1.03 1.89
C LYS A 100 10.00 -0.16 2.57
N LEU A 101 9.05 -0.81 1.89
CA LEU A 101 8.41 -2.01 2.43
C LEU A 101 9.43 -3.11 2.72
N VAL A 102 10.41 -3.30 1.83
CA VAL A 102 11.51 -4.26 2.04
C VAL A 102 12.40 -3.86 3.22
N GLU A 103 12.76 -2.58 3.34
CA GLU A 103 13.56 -2.07 4.47
C GLU A 103 12.85 -2.34 5.82
N ILE A 104 11.55 -2.06 5.90
CA ILE A 104 10.76 -2.32 7.11
C ILE A 104 10.60 -3.83 7.36
N ALA A 105 10.38 -4.62 6.31
CA ALA A 105 10.28 -6.07 6.46
C ALA A 105 11.57 -6.68 7.01
N ARG A 106 12.73 -6.24 6.55
CA ARG A 106 14.03 -6.64 7.08
C ARG A 106 14.23 -6.19 8.54
N LYS A 107 13.88 -4.95 8.85
CA LYS A 107 13.98 -4.37 10.21
C LYS A 107 13.13 -5.15 11.22
N GLU A 108 11.94 -5.57 10.83
CA GLU A 108 10.99 -6.29 11.70
C GLU A 108 11.15 -7.82 11.63
N ASN A 109 12.07 -8.33 10.80
CA ASN A 109 12.20 -9.76 10.50
C ASN A 109 10.88 -10.38 10.03
N ALA A 110 10.15 -9.65 9.18
CA ALA A 110 8.91 -10.12 8.59
C ALA A 110 9.18 -11.16 7.50
N VAL A 111 8.34 -12.19 7.44
CA VAL A 111 8.46 -13.28 6.47
C VAL A 111 7.72 -12.99 5.17
N ALA A 112 6.82 -11.99 5.19
CA ALA A 112 5.99 -11.65 4.06
C ALA A 112 5.77 -10.13 3.94
N ILE A 113 5.48 -9.69 2.70
CA ILE A 113 4.97 -8.35 2.38
C ILE A 113 3.63 -8.54 1.67
N CYS A 114 2.60 -7.79 2.11
CA CYS A 114 1.28 -7.78 1.50
C CYS A 114 1.00 -6.42 0.86
N HIS A 115 0.31 -6.42 -0.28
CA HIS A 115 -0.20 -5.21 -0.93
C HIS A 115 -1.64 -5.40 -1.41
N GLY A 116 -2.43 -4.32 -1.39
CA GLY A 116 -3.84 -4.30 -1.83
C GLY A 116 -4.03 -3.95 -3.31
N ALA A 117 -2.99 -4.01 -4.14
CA ALA A 117 -3.15 -3.72 -5.56
C ALA A 117 -4.00 -4.79 -6.24
N THR A 118 -4.98 -4.35 -7.02
CA THR A 118 -5.89 -5.26 -7.76
C THR A 118 -5.13 -6.09 -8.79
N GLY A 119 -5.55 -7.33 -9.01
CA GLY A 119 -4.88 -8.27 -9.90
C GLY A 119 -4.94 -7.92 -11.40
N LYS A 120 -5.60 -6.83 -11.77
CA LYS A 120 -5.80 -6.38 -13.17
C LYS A 120 -4.94 -5.16 -13.56
N GLY A 121 -4.25 -4.54 -12.59
CA GLY A 121 -3.51 -3.29 -12.81
C GLY A 121 -2.01 -3.48 -12.90
N ASN A 122 -1.31 -2.47 -13.45
CA ASN A 122 0.15 -2.46 -13.51
C ASN A 122 0.81 -2.30 -12.13
N ASP A 123 0.09 -1.78 -11.14
CA ASP A 123 0.63 -1.52 -9.80
C ASP A 123 1.05 -2.79 -9.09
N GLN A 124 0.26 -3.86 -9.22
CA GLN A 124 0.60 -5.18 -8.70
C GLN A 124 1.97 -5.65 -9.23
N ILE A 125 2.17 -5.60 -10.54
CA ILE A 125 3.43 -6.02 -11.17
C ILE A 125 4.60 -5.17 -10.66
N ARG A 126 4.41 -3.86 -10.52
CA ARG A 126 5.44 -2.94 -10.04
C ARG A 126 5.86 -3.25 -8.60
N PHE A 127 4.89 -3.52 -7.71
CA PHE A 127 5.19 -3.95 -6.35
C PHE A 127 5.92 -5.29 -6.33
N GLU A 128 5.40 -6.30 -7.02
CA GLU A 128 5.98 -7.63 -7.00
C GLU A 128 7.39 -7.67 -7.58
N LEU A 129 7.62 -7.02 -8.72
CA LEU A 129 8.95 -6.96 -9.33
C LEU A 129 9.94 -6.17 -8.45
N GLY A 130 9.51 -5.04 -7.87
CA GLY A 130 10.35 -4.26 -6.97
C GLY A 130 10.74 -5.04 -5.72
N ILE A 131 9.79 -5.70 -5.07
CA ILE A 131 10.05 -6.53 -3.89
C ILE A 131 10.95 -7.72 -4.26
N LYS A 132 10.66 -8.43 -5.35
CA LYS A 132 11.46 -9.60 -5.80
C LYS A 132 12.89 -9.24 -6.14
N ALA A 133 13.12 -8.06 -6.74
CA ALA A 133 14.46 -7.59 -7.07
C ALA A 133 15.29 -7.29 -5.82
N LEU A 134 14.67 -6.77 -4.75
CA LEU A 134 15.35 -6.34 -3.52
C LEU A 134 15.40 -7.44 -2.46
N ALA A 135 14.40 -8.30 -2.42
CA ALA A 135 14.24 -9.34 -1.40
C ALA A 135 13.55 -10.59 -1.99
N PRO A 136 14.26 -11.39 -2.80
CA PRO A 136 13.69 -12.56 -3.47
C PRO A 136 13.22 -13.66 -2.50
N ASP A 137 13.72 -13.64 -1.27
CA ASP A 137 13.40 -14.57 -0.19
C ASP A 137 12.12 -14.23 0.57
N ILE A 138 11.66 -12.97 0.49
CA ILE A 138 10.41 -12.55 1.16
C ILE A 138 9.19 -13.00 0.35
N LYS A 139 8.23 -13.61 1.03
CA LYS A 139 6.95 -14.01 0.44
C LYS A 139 6.11 -12.78 0.11
N ILE A 140 5.53 -12.75 -1.08
CA ILE A 140 4.56 -11.69 -1.47
C ILE A 140 3.15 -12.24 -1.34
N ILE A 141 2.28 -11.47 -0.70
CA ILE A 141 0.86 -11.74 -0.55
C ILE A 141 0.10 -10.70 -1.36
N ALA A 142 -0.58 -11.16 -2.40
CA ALA A 142 -1.40 -10.34 -3.29
C ALA A 142 -2.85 -10.89 -3.28
N PRO A 143 -3.70 -10.47 -2.34
CA PRO A 143 -5.01 -11.09 -2.08
C PRO A 143 -5.89 -11.20 -3.32
N TRP A 144 -5.97 -10.13 -4.11
CA TRP A 144 -6.76 -10.09 -5.35
C TRP A 144 -6.39 -11.15 -6.41
N ARG A 145 -5.27 -11.86 -6.21
CA ARG A 145 -4.84 -13.01 -7.04
C ARG A 145 -5.00 -14.35 -6.33
N MET A 146 -5.38 -14.34 -5.07
CA MET A 146 -5.51 -15.54 -4.23
C MET A 146 -6.99 -15.92 -4.12
N THR A 147 -7.61 -16.22 -5.27
CA THR A 147 -9.06 -16.50 -5.38
C THR A 147 -9.55 -17.64 -4.50
N ASP A 148 -8.65 -18.52 -4.06
CA ASP A 148 -8.98 -19.65 -3.18
C ASP A 148 -9.24 -19.22 -1.72
N VAL A 149 -8.69 -18.07 -1.30
CA VAL A 149 -8.75 -17.60 0.08
C VAL A 149 -9.26 -16.16 0.21
N TRP A 150 -9.22 -15.37 -0.88
CA TRP A 150 -9.77 -14.03 -0.93
C TRP A 150 -11.21 -14.08 -1.44
N THR A 151 -12.17 -13.85 -0.55
CA THR A 151 -13.61 -13.98 -0.86
C THR A 151 -14.29 -12.65 -1.19
N MET A 152 -13.69 -11.53 -0.81
CA MET A 152 -14.25 -10.19 -1.05
C MET A 152 -14.07 -9.82 -2.54
N GLN A 153 -15.18 -9.75 -3.27
CA GLN A 153 -15.20 -9.49 -4.72
C GLN A 153 -15.62 -8.06 -5.04
N SER A 154 -16.28 -7.41 -4.09
CA SER A 154 -16.84 -6.08 -4.23
C SER A 154 -16.47 -5.20 -3.03
N ARG A 155 -16.68 -3.89 -3.20
CA ARG A 155 -16.52 -2.92 -2.12
C ARG A 155 -17.51 -3.15 -0.98
N GLU A 156 -18.71 -3.61 -1.30
CA GLU A 156 -19.75 -3.94 -0.36
C GLU A 156 -19.31 -5.10 0.55
N ASP A 157 -18.69 -6.13 -0.02
CA ASP A 157 -18.14 -7.26 0.74
C ASP A 157 -17.05 -6.80 1.71
N GLU A 158 -16.18 -5.88 1.27
CA GLU A 158 -15.12 -5.32 2.14
C GLU A 158 -15.70 -4.49 3.29
N ILE A 159 -16.77 -3.72 3.05
CA ILE A 159 -17.46 -2.94 4.08
C ILE A 159 -18.09 -3.90 5.10
N GLU A 160 -18.84 -4.91 4.65
CA GLU A 160 -19.47 -5.89 5.53
C GLU A 160 -18.42 -6.65 6.36
N PHE A 161 -17.31 -7.03 5.74
CA PHE A 161 -16.20 -7.67 6.43
C PHE A 161 -15.58 -6.76 7.50
N CYS A 162 -15.34 -5.49 7.17
CA CYS A 162 -14.81 -4.52 8.12
C CYS A 162 -15.78 -4.26 9.29
N GLU A 163 -17.08 -4.19 9.04
CA GLU A 163 -18.10 -4.03 10.07
C GLU A 163 -18.16 -5.25 11.00
N ALA A 164 -18.12 -6.45 10.45
CA ALA A 164 -18.13 -7.70 11.22
C ALA A 164 -16.90 -7.81 12.16
N HIS A 165 -15.78 -7.21 11.79
CA HIS A 165 -14.52 -7.23 12.57
C HIS A 165 -14.34 -6.00 13.46
N ALA A 166 -15.36 -5.15 13.60
CA ALA A 166 -15.33 -3.90 14.37
C ALA A 166 -14.10 -3.02 14.03
N THR A 167 -13.66 -3.09 12.77
CA THR A 167 -12.61 -2.23 12.25
C THR A 167 -13.14 -0.81 12.06
N PHE A 168 -12.26 0.14 11.81
CA PHE A 168 -12.62 1.54 11.68
C PHE A 168 -13.75 1.75 10.66
N HIS A 169 -14.88 2.31 11.09
CA HIS A 169 -16.00 2.65 10.21
C HIS A 169 -15.61 3.81 9.26
N LEU A 170 -15.26 3.46 8.03
CA LEU A 170 -15.16 4.44 6.97
C LEU A 170 -16.57 4.84 6.53
N THR A 171 -17.01 6.04 6.87
CA THR A 171 -18.23 6.60 6.26
C THR A 171 -18.06 6.62 4.74
N GLN A 172 -19.12 6.40 3.98
CA GLN A 172 -19.09 6.37 2.50
C GLN A 172 -18.34 7.56 1.87
N ALA A 173 -18.41 8.74 2.48
CA ALA A 173 -17.71 9.95 2.02
C ALA A 173 -16.19 9.85 2.15
N THR A 174 -15.68 9.25 3.23
CA THR A 174 -14.23 9.08 3.45
C THR A 174 -13.66 7.97 2.56
N ALA A 175 -14.44 6.94 2.32
CA ALA A 175 -14.05 5.81 1.49
C ALA A 175 -13.85 6.19 0.01
N THR A 176 -14.60 7.15 -0.53
CA THR A 176 -14.46 7.62 -1.92
C THR A 176 -13.21 8.50 -2.11
N ALA A 177 -12.83 9.28 -1.11
CA ALA A 177 -11.69 10.19 -1.18
C ALA A 177 -10.34 9.46 -1.27
N VAL A 178 -10.18 8.34 -0.58
CA VAL A 178 -8.90 7.61 -0.47
C VAL A 178 -8.55 6.82 -1.72
N THR A 179 -9.53 6.35 -2.49
CA THR A 179 -9.28 5.55 -3.72
C THR A 179 -8.77 6.42 -4.89
N VAL A 180 -9.11 7.70 -4.90
CA VAL A 180 -8.76 8.62 -6.01
C VAL A 180 -7.34 9.17 -5.89
N THR A 181 -6.72 9.13 -4.71
CA THR A 181 -5.66 10.07 -4.37
C THR A 181 -4.24 9.61 -4.68
N TYR A 182 -3.94 8.31 -4.77
CA TYR A 182 -2.61 7.84 -5.19
C TYR A 182 -2.22 8.26 -6.63
N GLY A 183 -3.21 8.63 -7.45
CA GLY A 183 -2.98 9.10 -8.82
C GLY A 183 -2.87 10.63 -8.97
N ILE A 184 -3.49 11.39 -8.07
CA ILE A 184 -3.68 12.84 -8.25
C ILE A 184 -2.63 13.67 -7.50
N SER A 185 -2.13 13.20 -6.35
CA SER A 185 -1.17 13.98 -5.55
C SER A 185 0.19 14.14 -6.21
N VAL A 186 0.67 13.16 -6.96
CA VAL A 186 1.92 13.29 -7.74
C VAL A 186 1.78 14.34 -8.85
N MET A 187 0.57 14.53 -9.40
CA MET A 187 0.31 15.58 -10.41
C MET A 187 0.29 17.00 -9.83
N LYS A 188 0.02 17.18 -8.53
CA LYS A 188 0.04 18.51 -7.88
C LYS A 188 1.45 19.02 -7.59
N VAL A 189 2.46 18.16 -7.56
CA VAL A 189 3.86 18.56 -7.37
C VAL A 189 4.49 19.02 -8.69
N LEU A 190 3.87 18.68 -9.84
CA LEU A 190 4.40 19.01 -11.18
C LEU A 190 3.66 20.18 -11.85
N ASN A 191 2.67 20.81 -11.20
CA ASN A 191 2.01 22.05 -11.60
C ASN A 191 2.23 23.15 -10.55
#